data_0522aa35020089e9d8bb568746b74839
#
_entry.id   0522aa35020089e9d8bb568746b74839
#
_cell.length_a   1.000
_cell.length_b   1.000
_cell.length_c   1.000
_cell.angle_alpha   90.00
_cell.angle_beta   90.00
_cell.angle_gamma   90.00
#
_symmetry.space_group_name_H-M   'P 1'
#
loop_
_entity.id
_entity.type
_entity.pdbx_description
1 polymer ?
#
loop_
_entity_poly.entity_id
_entity_poly.type
_entity_poly.pdbx_seq_one_letter_code
_entity_poly.pdbx_strand_id
1 'polypeptide(L)'
;MFENVAGLEPELAARWTALVEQCRPVLAGEGMEAVQALLVEREVSTVQAVAITKALLGWTDTPLLVARELVETSAARAPGG
;
A
#
# COMPACT_ATOMS: atom_id res chain seq x y z
N MET A 1 4.63 -1.49 -13.04
CA MET A 1 3.60 -1.84 -12.04
C MET A 1 2.46 -0.82 -12.00
N PHE A 2 2.76 0.45 -12.03
CA PHE A 2 1.74 1.51 -12.01
C PHE A 2 1.56 2.22 -13.36
N GLU A 3 2.01 1.63 -14.45
CA GLU A 3 1.96 2.23 -15.78
C GLU A 3 0.53 2.47 -16.27
N ASN A 4 -0.41 1.69 -15.75
CA ASN A 4 -1.81 1.79 -16.16
C ASN A 4 -2.63 2.80 -15.34
N VAL A 5 -1.99 3.47 -14.37
CA VAL A 5 -2.67 4.48 -13.56
C VAL A 5 -2.61 5.81 -14.28
N ALA A 6 -3.77 6.26 -14.76
CA ALA A 6 -3.86 7.51 -15.52
C ALA A 6 -3.46 8.70 -14.64
N GLY A 7 -2.62 9.57 -15.19
CA GLY A 7 -2.20 10.78 -14.51
C GLY A 7 -1.11 10.61 -13.47
N LEU A 8 -0.61 9.39 -13.26
CA LEU A 8 0.47 9.14 -12.31
C LEU A 8 1.82 9.52 -12.93
N GLU A 9 2.56 10.39 -12.25
CA GLU A 9 3.88 10.80 -12.72
C GLU A 9 4.88 9.65 -12.61
N PRO A 10 5.85 9.55 -13.56
CA PRO A 10 6.86 8.49 -13.52
C PRO A 10 7.65 8.42 -12.22
N GLU A 11 7.99 9.56 -11.64
CA GLU A 11 8.72 9.60 -10.37
C GLU A 11 7.89 9.03 -9.22
N LEU A 12 6.60 9.35 -9.19
CA LEU A 12 5.69 8.84 -8.18
C LEU A 12 5.45 7.34 -8.36
N ALA A 13 5.31 6.90 -9.61
CA ALA A 13 5.18 5.47 -9.93
C ALA A 13 6.41 4.69 -9.47
N ALA A 14 7.61 5.23 -9.70
CA ALA A 14 8.86 4.60 -9.26
C ALA A 14 8.93 4.51 -7.73
N ARG A 15 8.52 5.57 -7.03
CA ARG A 15 8.48 5.60 -5.58
C ARG A 15 7.52 4.55 -5.02
N TRP A 16 6.34 4.43 -5.60
CA TRP A 16 5.35 3.44 -5.17
C TRP A 16 5.85 2.02 -5.43
N THR A 17 6.51 1.79 -6.57
CA THR A 17 7.10 0.49 -6.88
C THR A 17 8.17 0.12 -5.85
N ALA A 18 9.03 1.07 -5.48
CA ALA A 18 10.04 0.85 -4.45
C ALA A 18 9.41 0.51 -3.11
N LEU A 19 8.31 1.19 -2.74
CA LEU A 19 7.59 0.90 -1.50
C LEU A 19 6.97 -0.50 -1.53
N VAL A 20 6.41 -0.92 -2.65
CA VAL A 20 5.88 -2.29 -2.80
C VAL A 20 6.99 -3.31 -2.57
N GLU A 21 8.15 -3.09 -3.17
CA GLU A 21 9.29 -4.00 -3.00
C GLU A 21 9.79 -4.03 -1.56
N GLN A 22 9.79 -2.90 -0.86
CA GLN A 22 10.14 -2.85 0.56
C GLN A 22 9.12 -3.57 1.43
N CYS A 23 7.84 -3.54 1.04
CA CYS A 23 6.77 -4.18 1.81
C CYS A 23 6.70 -5.70 1.62
N ARG A 24 7.21 -6.23 0.51
CA ARG A 24 7.13 -7.68 0.24
C ARG A 24 7.73 -8.53 1.36
N PRO A 25 8.99 -8.30 1.80
CA PRO A 25 9.54 -9.09 2.90
C PRO A 25 8.86 -8.84 4.23
N VAL A 26 8.36 -7.62 4.45
CA VAL A 26 7.62 -7.29 5.68
C VAL A 26 6.31 -8.08 5.72
N LEU A 27 5.58 -8.13 4.61
CA LEU A 27 4.35 -8.92 4.53
C LEU A 27 4.62 -10.40 4.80
N ALA A 28 5.67 -10.94 4.19
CA ALA A 28 6.02 -12.35 4.32
C ALA A 28 6.45 -12.72 5.75
N GLY A 29 7.16 -11.82 6.42
CA GLY A 29 7.71 -12.09 7.75
C GLY A 29 6.88 -11.60 8.92
N GLU A 30 6.15 -10.50 8.76
CA GLU A 30 5.48 -9.83 9.87
C GLU A 30 3.98 -9.59 9.64
N GLY A 31 3.50 -9.76 8.41
CA GLY A 31 2.08 -9.63 8.07
C GLY A 31 1.64 -8.24 7.65
N MET A 32 0.35 -8.11 7.31
CA MET A 32 -0.22 -6.89 6.74
C MET A 32 -0.21 -5.70 7.71
N GLU A 33 -0.41 -5.92 9.01
CA GLU A 33 -0.37 -4.82 9.97
C GLU A 33 1.01 -4.15 10.01
N ALA A 34 2.07 -4.94 9.91
CA ALA A 34 3.43 -4.39 9.85
C ALA A 34 3.65 -3.61 8.55
N VAL A 35 3.05 -4.07 7.44
CA VAL A 35 3.09 -3.34 6.17
C VAL A 35 2.41 -1.98 6.32
N GLN A 36 1.23 -1.93 6.91
CA GLN A 36 0.51 -0.67 7.10
C GLN A 36 1.27 0.27 8.04
N ALA A 37 1.88 -0.26 9.09
CA ALA A 37 2.71 0.53 10.00
C ALA A 37 3.91 1.15 9.26
N LEU A 38 4.55 0.39 8.38
CA LEU A 38 5.65 0.91 7.56
C LEU A 38 5.18 2.04 6.65
N LEU A 39 4.02 1.88 6.01
CA LEU A 39 3.48 2.91 5.13
C LEU A 39 3.16 4.20 5.90
N VAL A 40 2.61 4.09 7.11
CA VAL A 40 2.37 5.25 7.98
C VAL A 40 3.69 5.92 8.36
N GLU A 41 4.69 5.14 8.72
CA GLU A 41 6.02 5.64 9.08
C GLU A 41 6.66 6.42 7.92
N ARG A 42 6.42 5.98 6.68
CA ARG A 42 6.92 6.65 5.48
C ARG A 42 6.01 7.77 5.00
N GLU A 43 5.03 8.17 5.81
CA GLU A 43 4.11 9.27 5.54
C GLU A 43 3.30 9.07 4.25
N VAL A 44 2.99 7.82 3.93
CA VAL A 44 2.15 7.49 2.78
C VAL A 44 0.69 7.76 3.14
N SER A 45 0.00 8.54 2.32
CA SER A 45 -1.41 8.84 2.55
C SER A 45 -2.28 7.59 2.42
N THR A 46 -3.51 7.65 2.97
CA THR A 46 -4.45 6.54 2.89
C THR A 46 -4.72 6.13 1.43
N VAL A 47 -4.92 7.10 0.54
CA VAL A 47 -5.18 6.83 -0.88
C VAL A 47 -4.00 6.12 -1.53
N GLN A 48 -2.78 6.60 -1.28
CA GLN A 48 -1.58 5.98 -1.81
C GLN A 48 -1.35 4.59 -1.21
N ALA A 49 -1.62 4.42 0.09
CA ALA A 49 -1.50 3.14 0.76
C ALA A 49 -2.46 2.10 0.16
N VAL A 50 -3.66 2.50 -0.23
CA VAL A 50 -4.62 1.60 -0.91
C VAL A 50 -4.04 1.10 -2.22
N ALA A 51 -3.46 1.98 -3.03
CA ALA A 51 -2.83 1.60 -4.30
C ALA A 51 -1.65 0.65 -4.08
N ILE A 52 -0.80 0.94 -3.10
CA ILE A 52 0.37 0.12 -2.77
C ILE A 52 -0.08 -1.25 -2.26
N THR A 53 -1.06 -1.30 -1.38
CA THR A 53 -1.60 -2.54 -0.85
C THR A 53 -2.20 -3.41 -1.95
N LYS A 54 -2.96 -2.80 -2.86
CA LYS A 54 -3.53 -3.49 -4.02
C LYS A 54 -2.43 -4.10 -4.90
N ALA A 55 -1.36 -3.34 -5.17
CA ALA A 55 -0.23 -3.83 -5.96
C ALA A 55 0.51 -4.96 -5.24
N LEU A 56 0.67 -4.86 -3.92
CA LEU A 56 1.36 -5.86 -3.11
C LEU A 56 0.63 -7.20 -3.11
N LEU A 57 -0.71 -7.18 -3.05
CA LEU A 57 -1.54 -8.39 -3.04
C LEU A 57 -1.87 -8.92 -4.43
N GLY A 58 -1.57 -8.17 -5.47
CA GLY A 58 -1.89 -8.53 -6.85
C GLY A 58 -2.87 -7.54 -7.45
N TRP A 59 -2.36 -6.65 -8.31
CA TRP A 59 -3.15 -5.54 -8.86
C TRP A 59 -4.44 -5.99 -9.54
N THR A 60 -4.36 -7.06 -10.33
CA THR A 60 -5.51 -7.58 -11.09
C THR A 60 -6.45 -8.40 -10.22
N ASP A 61 -5.89 -9.15 -9.26
CA ASP A 61 -6.65 -10.12 -8.47
C ASP A 61 -7.27 -9.54 -7.21
N THR A 62 -6.87 -8.34 -6.80
CA THR A 62 -7.33 -7.71 -5.57
C THR A 62 -8.31 -6.59 -5.89
N PRO A 63 -9.61 -6.74 -5.54
CA PRO A 63 -10.57 -5.65 -5.71
C PRO A 63 -10.15 -4.42 -4.91
N LEU A 64 -10.42 -3.23 -5.46
CA LEU A 64 -10.10 -1.97 -4.81
C LEU A 64 -10.72 -1.88 -3.41
N LEU A 65 -11.94 -2.35 -3.27
CA LEU A 65 -12.65 -2.33 -1.98
C LEU A 65 -11.92 -3.15 -0.92
N VAL A 66 -11.37 -4.31 -1.29
CA VAL A 66 -10.60 -5.15 -0.35
C VAL A 66 -9.34 -4.42 0.11
N ALA A 67 -8.58 -3.83 -0.82
CA ALA A 67 -7.38 -3.08 -0.48
C ALA A 67 -7.73 -1.88 0.42
N ARG A 68 -8.81 -1.18 0.11
CA ARG A 68 -9.29 -0.05 0.89
C ARG A 68 -9.66 -0.46 2.31
N GLU A 69 -10.37 -1.57 2.48
CA GLU A 69 -10.73 -2.07 3.80
C GLU A 69 -9.51 -2.43 4.62
N LEU A 70 -8.52 -3.09 4.02
CA LEU A 70 -7.29 -3.46 4.72
C LEU A 70 -6.56 -2.22 5.26
N VAL A 71 -6.53 -1.14 4.47
CA VAL A 71 -5.88 0.10 4.90
C VAL A 71 -6.70 0.81 5.96
N GLU A 72 -7.99 0.98 5.74
CA GLU A 72 -8.87 1.75 6.63
C GLU A 72 -9.10 1.08 7.98
N THR A 73 -9.08 -0.26 8.03
CA THR A 73 -9.26 -1.00 9.26
C THR A 73 -7.95 -1.31 9.98
N SER A 74 -6.81 -0.93 9.41
CA SER A 74 -5.52 -1.15 10.04
C SER A 74 -5.40 -0.37 11.35
N ALA A 75 -4.87 -1.02 12.38
CA ALA A 75 -4.59 -0.37 13.65
C ALA A 75 -3.61 0.79 13.51
N ALA A 76 -2.69 0.71 12.54
CA ALA A 76 -1.70 1.76 12.27
C ALA A 76 -2.35 3.07 11.83
N ARG A 77 -3.56 3.00 11.26
CA ARG A 77 -4.30 4.18 10.78
C ARG A 77 -5.56 4.48 11.58
N ALA A 78 -5.79 3.73 12.65
CA ALA A 78 -6.98 3.93 13.48
C ALA A 78 -6.95 5.31 14.15
N PRO A 79 -8.06 6.10 14.07
CA PRO A 79 -8.10 7.40 14.74
C PRO A 79 -8.02 7.22 16.26
N GLY A 80 -7.24 8.08 16.91
CA GLY A 80 -7.07 8.03 18.34
C GLY A 80 -6.20 6.91 18.86
N GLY A 81 -5.61 6.16 17.92
CA GLY A 81 -4.70 5.05 18.25
C GLY A 81 -3.33 5.52 18.67
#